data_4b7355bc88e423914f07b2dd6c731891
#
_entry.id   4b7355bc88e423914f07b2dd6c731891
#
_cell.length_a   1.000
_cell.length_b   1.000
_cell.length_c   1.000
_cell.angle_alpha   90.00
_cell.angle_beta   90.00
_cell.angle_gamma   90.00
#
_symmetry.space_group_name_H-M   'P 1'
#
loop_
_entity.id
_entity.type
_entity.pdbx_description
1 polymer ?
#
loop_
_entity_poly.entity_id
_entity_poly.type
_entity_poly.pdbx_seq_one_letter_code
_entity_poly.pdbx_strand_id
1 'polypeptide(L)'
;SAASDVYKRQVYDHVMTRFPPEPNGYLHIGHAKSILLNYGLAQKYNGKFNLRFDDTNPTKEKVEFVESIKKDVEWLGADYEDRLFFASNYFDQMYEAAVTLIKKGKAYVCDLSAEEIREYRGTLKEPGKESPYRNRSVEENLELFEKMKNGEFADGEKVLRAKIDMAAGNINMRDPILYRVAHMTHHNTCLLYTSPSPRD
;
A
#
# COMPACT_ATOMS: atom_id res chain seq x y z
N SER A 1 0.16 23.73 28.67
CA SER A 1 -0.37 24.57 27.58
C SER A 1 -1.50 23.84 26.85
N ALA A 2 -2.47 24.57 26.29
CA ALA A 2 -3.66 23.98 25.64
C ALA A 2 -3.36 22.88 24.59
N ALA A 3 -2.23 22.97 23.89
CA ALA A 3 -1.77 21.93 22.94
C ALA A 3 -1.35 20.62 23.66
N SER A 4 -0.79 20.69 24.86
CA SER A 4 -0.43 19.52 25.67
C SER A 4 -1.66 18.82 26.25
N ASP A 5 -2.75 19.57 26.49
CA ASP A 5 -3.98 19.01 27.05
C ASP A 5 -4.89 18.38 25.99
N VAL A 6 -4.77 18.81 24.72
CA VAL A 6 -5.47 18.19 23.60
C VAL A 6 -4.88 16.81 23.29
N TYR A 7 -3.56 16.63 23.40
CA TYR A 7 -2.92 15.31 23.26
C TYR A 7 -3.26 14.35 24.40
N LYS A 8 -3.50 14.86 25.60
CA LYS A 8 -3.90 14.04 26.75
C LYS A 8 -5.37 13.61 26.74
N ARG A 9 -6.21 14.21 25.90
CA ARG A 9 -7.64 13.90 25.78
C ARG A 9 -8.00 12.92 24.65
N GLN A 10 -7.06 12.50 23.82
CA GLN A 10 -7.26 11.35 22.96
C GLN A 10 -7.06 10.07 23.79
N VAL A 11 -8.03 9.77 24.63
CA VAL A 11 -8.15 8.45 25.25
C VAL A 11 -8.54 7.50 24.13
N TYR A 12 -7.54 6.87 23.52
CA TYR A 12 -7.81 5.70 22.70
C TYR A 12 -8.25 4.60 23.66
N ASP A 13 -9.50 4.20 23.60
CA ASP A 13 -10.04 3.10 24.41
C ASP A 13 -9.26 1.79 24.20
N HIS A 14 -8.56 1.65 23.08
CA HIS A 14 -7.74 0.49 22.75
C HIS A 14 -6.47 0.86 21.99
N VAL A 15 -5.32 0.51 22.54
CA VAL A 15 -4.05 0.56 21.82
C VAL A 15 -3.96 -0.68 20.91
N MET A 16 -3.72 -0.44 19.64
CA MET A 16 -3.49 -1.50 18.66
C MET A 16 -2.18 -1.25 17.95
N THR A 17 -1.28 -2.21 18.02
CA THR A 17 -0.01 -2.17 17.30
C THR A 17 0.04 -3.26 16.24
N ARG A 18 0.96 -3.16 15.30
CA ARG A 18 1.11 -4.14 14.25
C ARG A 18 2.56 -4.34 13.85
N PHE A 19 2.86 -5.53 13.36
CA PHE A 19 4.05 -5.83 12.58
C PHE A 19 3.60 -6.16 11.15
N PRO A 20 3.94 -5.32 10.14
CA PRO A 20 3.50 -5.49 8.77
C PRO A 20 4.66 -5.94 7.84
N PRO A 21 5.12 -7.20 7.90
CA PRO A 21 6.21 -7.66 7.06
C PRO A 21 5.76 -7.90 5.62
N GLU A 22 6.66 -7.63 4.65
CA GLU A 22 6.54 -8.16 3.30
C GLU A 22 7.07 -9.60 3.31
N PRO A 23 6.31 -10.62 2.82
CA PRO A 23 6.77 -12.01 2.81
C PRO A 23 7.70 -12.29 1.62
N ASN A 24 8.75 -11.50 1.46
CA ASN A 24 9.73 -11.58 0.38
C ASN A 24 11.11 -12.07 0.81
N GLY A 25 11.26 -12.45 2.07
CA GLY A 25 12.50 -12.95 2.65
C GLY A 25 12.34 -13.35 4.10
N TYR A 26 13.43 -13.85 4.68
CA TYR A 26 13.51 -14.21 6.09
C TYR A 26 13.69 -12.97 6.96
N LEU A 27 13.22 -13.05 8.21
CA LEU A 27 13.43 -12.00 9.19
C LEU A 27 14.90 -11.94 9.65
N HIS A 28 15.30 -10.77 10.11
CA HIS A 28 16.60 -10.53 10.74
C HIS A 28 16.43 -9.78 12.07
N ILE A 29 17.51 -9.54 12.78
CA ILE A 29 17.50 -8.92 14.12
C ILE A 29 16.80 -7.56 14.17
N GLY A 30 16.85 -6.79 13.09
CA GLY A 30 16.11 -5.52 13.00
C GLY A 30 14.60 -5.69 13.05
N HIS A 31 14.09 -6.74 12.44
CA HIS A 31 12.67 -7.11 12.53
C HIS A 31 12.30 -7.57 13.94
N ALA A 32 13.15 -8.36 14.59
CA ALA A 32 12.93 -8.82 15.97
C ALA A 32 12.76 -7.62 16.92
N LYS A 33 13.59 -6.61 16.79
CA LYS A 33 13.46 -5.35 17.56
C LYS A 33 12.10 -4.68 17.33
N SER A 34 11.65 -4.58 16.10
CA SER A 34 10.34 -4.00 15.75
C SER A 34 9.18 -4.80 16.33
N ILE A 35 9.23 -6.13 16.23
CA ILE A 35 8.21 -7.03 16.77
C ILE A 35 8.11 -6.85 18.29
N LEU A 36 9.22 -6.94 18.99
CA LEU A 36 9.25 -6.83 20.46
C LEU A 36 8.80 -5.46 20.95
N LEU A 37 9.16 -4.38 20.22
CA LEU A 37 8.73 -3.03 20.56
C LEU A 37 7.20 -2.90 20.42
N ASN A 38 6.66 -3.32 19.30
CA ASN A 38 5.20 -3.22 19.05
C ASN A 38 4.38 -4.11 19.98
N TYR A 39 4.85 -5.33 20.22
CA TYR A 39 4.20 -6.24 21.16
C TYR A 39 4.29 -5.71 22.60
N GLY A 40 5.46 -5.24 23.03
CA GLY A 40 5.66 -4.66 24.35
C GLY A 40 4.80 -3.43 24.61
N LEU A 41 4.62 -2.57 23.60
CA LEU A 41 3.72 -1.43 23.69
C LEU A 41 2.26 -1.88 23.84
N ALA A 42 1.82 -2.87 23.06
CA ALA A 42 0.48 -3.42 23.20
C ALA A 42 0.24 -3.98 24.59
N GLN A 43 1.17 -4.76 25.13
CA GLN A 43 1.09 -5.30 26.49
C GLN A 43 1.06 -4.19 27.55
N LYS A 44 1.96 -3.20 27.45
CA LYS A 44 2.06 -2.10 28.41
C LYS A 44 0.77 -1.31 28.57
N TYR A 45 0.05 -1.14 27.48
CA TYR A 45 -1.20 -0.37 27.45
C TYR A 45 -2.46 -1.24 27.37
N ASN A 46 -2.33 -2.53 27.70
CA ASN A 46 -3.43 -3.50 27.65
C ASN A 46 -4.15 -3.53 26.29
N GLY A 47 -3.41 -3.36 25.25
CA GLY A 47 -3.86 -3.33 23.87
C GLY A 47 -3.70 -4.66 23.14
N LYS A 48 -3.79 -4.62 21.83
CA LYS A 48 -3.68 -5.77 20.92
C LYS A 48 -2.54 -5.59 19.94
N PHE A 49 -1.87 -6.71 19.63
CA PHE A 49 -0.82 -6.79 18.61
C PHE A 49 -1.33 -7.61 17.42
N ASN A 50 -1.16 -7.07 16.20
CA ASN A 50 -1.60 -7.70 14.96
C ASN A 50 -0.37 -8.09 14.12
N LEU A 51 -0.44 -9.26 13.48
CA LEU A 51 0.46 -9.64 12.40
C LEU A 51 -0.27 -9.42 11.06
N ARG A 52 0.22 -8.47 10.26
CA ARG A 52 -0.37 -8.14 8.96
C ARG A 52 0.68 -8.26 7.87
N PHE A 53 0.58 -9.29 7.06
CA PHE A 53 1.43 -9.43 5.89
C PHE A 53 1.10 -8.39 4.82
N ASP A 54 2.11 -7.63 4.42
CA ASP A 54 2.03 -6.73 3.26
C ASP A 54 2.40 -7.51 2.00
N ASP A 55 1.48 -8.36 1.57
CA ASP A 55 1.65 -9.32 0.48
C ASP A 55 1.08 -8.79 -0.84
N THR A 56 1.48 -7.58 -1.21
CA THR A 56 0.96 -6.90 -2.39
C THR A 56 1.81 -7.07 -3.64
N ASN A 57 3.00 -7.68 -3.54
CA ASN A 57 3.90 -7.90 -4.67
C ASN A 57 4.08 -9.40 -4.97
N PRO A 58 3.36 -9.97 -5.95
CA PRO A 58 3.38 -11.41 -6.22
C PRO A 58 4.72 -11.91 -6.78
N THR A 59 5.59 -11.03 -7.27
CA THR A 59 6.85 -11.42 -7.91
C THR A 59 7.91 -11.89 -6.94
N LYS A 60 7.87 -11.42 -5.69
CA LYS A 60 8.90 -11.64 -4.66
C LYS A 60 8.40 -12.45 -3.47
N GLU A 61 7.10 -12.70 -3.39
CA GLU A 61 6.43 -13.26 -2.24
C GLU A 61 6.29 -14.78 -2.37
N LYS A 62 6.57 -15.49 -1.29
CA LYS A 62 6.47 -16.96 -1.22
C LYS A 62 5.77 -17.39 0.06
N VAL A 63 4.98 -18.46 -0.04
CA VAL A 63 4.33 -19.10 1.12
C VAL A 63 5.36 -19.52 2.17
N GLU A 64 6.54 -19.97 1.73
CA GLU A 64 7.65 -20.34 2.62
C GLU A 64 8.04 -19.18 3.56
N PHE A 65 8.12 -17.97 3.05
CA PHE A 65 8.45 -16.81 3.88
C PHE A 65 7.34 -16.44 4.86
N VAL A 66 6.07 -16.57 4.45
CA VAL A 66 4.93 -16.39 5.35
C VAL A 66 5.01 -17.33 6.54
N GLU A 67 5.22 -18.61 6.30
CA GLU A 67 5.31 -19.63 7.37
C GLU A 67 6.54 -19.42 8.26
N SER A 68 7.69 -19.05 7.68
CA SER A 68 8.90 -18.72 8.44
C SER A 68 8.70 -17.50 9.34
N ILE A 69 8.09 -16.44 8.83
CA ILE A 69 7.80 -15.21 9.59
C ILE A 69 6.85 -15.51 10.76
N LYS A 70 5.80 -16.27 10.52
CA LYS A 70 4.87 -16.70 11.59
C LYS A 70 5.60 -17.44 12.71
N LYS A 71 6.46 -18.39 12.37
CA LYS A 71 7.27 -19.13 13.34
C LYS A 71 8.21 -18.23 14.14
N ASP A 72 8.85 -17.27 13.49
CA ASP A 72 9.76 -16.34 14.13
C ASP A 72 9.05 -15.41 15.11
N VAL A 73 7.87 -14.89 14.72
CA VAL A 73 7.03 -14.05 15.59
C VAL A 73 6.57 -14.83 16.83
N GLU A 74 6.12 -16.07 16.64
CA GLU A 74 5.72 -16.97 17.73
C GLU A 74 6.90 -17.33 18.64
N TRP A 75 8.08 -17.60 18.06
CA TRP A 75 9.30 -17.89 18.81
C TRP A 75 9.75 -16.70 19.68
N LEU A 76 9.56 -15.46 19.22
CA LEU A 76 9.82 -14.26 20.01
C LEU A 76 8.80 -14.05 21.15
N GLY A 77 7.75 -14.85 21.20
CA GLY A 77 6.69 -14.75 22.20
C GLY A 77 5.67 -13.62 21.94
N ALA A 78 5.68 -13.04 20.74
CA ALA A 78 4.72 -12.02 20.36
C ALA A 78 3.41 -12.69 19.93
N ASP A 79 2.40 -12.62 20.79
CA ASP A 79 1.09 -13.24 20.56
C ASP A 79 0.17 -12.30 19.80
N TYR A 80 -0.23 -12.72 18.60
CA TYR A 80 -1.23 -12.06 17.77
C TYR A 80 -2.60 -12.75 17.79
N GLU A 81 -2.73 -13.85 18.56
CA GLU A 81 -3.95 -14.67 18.67
C GLU A 81 -4.47 -15.07 17.27
N ASP A 82 -5.71 -14.67 16.92
CA ASP A 82 -6.35 -14.85 15.61
C ASP A 82 -6.22 -13.61 14.68
N ARG A 83 -5.49 -12.59 15.13
CA ARG A 83 -5.32 -11.33 14.39
C ARG A 83 -4.18 -11.41 13.38
N LEU A 84 -4.30 -12.36 12.48
CA LEU A 84 -3.45 -12.54 11.30
C LEU A 84 -4.19 -11.99 10.08
N PHE A 85 -3.57 -11.02 9.40
CA PHE A 85 -4.16 -10.36 8.24
C PHE A 85 -3.22 -10.41 7.05
N PHE A 86 -3.80 -10.44 5.86
CA PHE A 86 -3.09 -10.33 4.59
C PHE A 86 -3.65 -9.11 3.83
N ALA A 87 -2.76 -8.23 3.36
CA ALA A 87 -3.18 -7.08 2.58
C ALA A 87 -3.93 -7.50 1.31
N SER A 88 -3.55 -8.63 0.70
CA SER A 88 -4.22 -9.20 -0.48
C SER A 88 -5.70 -9.52 -0.27
N ASN A 89 -6.13 -9.78 0.96
CA ASN A 89 -7.54 -10.03 1.27
C ASN A 89 -8.43 -8.78 1.12
N TYR A 90 -7.82 -7.61 1.00
CA TYR A 90 -8.51 -6.32 0.89
C TYR A 90 -8.51 -5.75 -0.54
N PHE A 91 -8.11 -6.51 -1.54
CA PHE A 91 -8.03 -6.02 -2.92
C PHE A 91 -9.35 -5.52 -3.48
N ASP A 92 -10.46 -6.20 -3.20
CA ASP A 92 -11.78 -5.74 -3.63
C ASP A 92 -12.14 -4.39 -2.99
N GLN A 93 -11.84 -4.21 -1.71
CA GLN A 93 -12.05 -2.94 -1.01
C GLN A 93 -11.13 -1.84 -1.55
N MET A 94 -9.87 -2.17 -1.87
CA MET A 94 -8.93 -1.24 -2.50
C MET A 94 -9.41 -0.82 -3.88
N TYR A 95 -9.95 -1.75 -4.67
CA TYR A 95 -10.54 -1.46 -5.96
C TYR A 95 -11.74 -0.51 -5.85
N GLU A 96 -12.66 -0.77 -4.94
CA GLU A 96 -13.81 0.10 -4.67
C GLU A 96 -13.41 1.49 -4.20
N ALA A 97 -12.38 1.57 -3.33
CA ALA A 97 -11.82 2.85 -2.90
C ALA A 97 -11.21 3.63 -4.09
N ALA A 98 -10.50 2.94 -4.97
CA ALA A 98 -9.94 3.54 -6.18
C ALA A 98 -11.04 4.06 -7.12
N VAL A 99 -12.10 3.30 -7.32
CA VAL A 99 -13.29 3.73 -8.10
C VAL A 99 -13.91 4.99 -7.48
N THR A 100 -14.01 5.03 -6.16
CA THR A 100 -14.52 6.21 -5.45
C THR A 100 -13.65 7.45 -5.69
N LEU A 101 -12.32 7.31 -5.67
CA LEU A 101 -11.40 8.41 -5.98
C LEU A 101 -11.55 8.90 -7.41
N ILE A 102 -11.73 8.01 -8.37
CA ILE A 102 -11.99 8.37 -9.77
C ILE A 102 -13.29 9.17 -9.88
N LYS A 103 -14.36 8.69 -9.26
CA LYS A 103 -15.67 9.37 -9.25
C LYS A 103 -15.61 10.77 -8.66
N LYS A 104 -14.73 10.98 -7.68
CA LYS A 104 -14.49 12.30 -7.07
C LYS A 104 -13.52 13.18 -7.86
N GLY A 105 -13.01 12.72 -9.01
CA GLY A 105 -12.00 13.43 -9.77
C GLY A 105 -10.63 13.53 -9.10
N LYS A 106 -10.32 12.60 -8.18
CA LYS A 106 -9.07 12.56 -7.38
C LYS A 106 -8.06 11.52 -7.86
N ALA A 107 -8.39 10.76 -8.88
CA ALA A 107 -7.51 9.80 -9.52
C ALA A 107 -7.79 9.72 -11.02
N TYR A 108 -6.77 9.35 -11.78
CA TYR A 108 -6.85 9.22 -13.23
C TYR A 108 -5.98 8.06 -13.73
N VAL A 109 -6.39 7.48 -14.84
CA VAL A 109 -5.59 6.46 -15.56
C VAL A 109 -4.56 7.17 -16.42
N CYS A 110 -3.31 6.74 -16.30
CA CYS A 110 -2.15 7.32 -17.00
C CYS A 110 -1.49 6.25 -17.87
N ASP A 111 -1.21 6.61 -19.12
CA ASP A 111 -0.58 5.72 -20.12
C ASP A 111 0.94 5.92 -20.20
N LEU A 112 1.53 6.80 -19.40
CA LEU A 112 2.96 6.98 -19.34
C LEU A 112 3.66 5.74 -18.78
N SER A 113 4.82 5.39 -19.35
CA SER A 113 5.67 4.35 -18.80
C SER A 113 6.27 4.75 -17.45
N ALA A 114 6.82 3.79 -16.71
CA ALA A 114 7.48 4.07 -15.44
C ALA A 114 8.64 5.07 -15.59
N GLU A 115 9.40 4.99 -16.68
CA GLU A 115 10.49 5.93 -16.98
C GLU A 115 9.96 7.33 -17.27
N GLU A 116 8.93 7.45 -18.09
CA GLU A 116 8.26 8.72 -18.39
C GLU A 116 7.67 9.36 -17.13
N ILE A 117 7.06 8.57 -16.26
CA ILE A 117 6.53 9.07 -14.97
C ILE A 117 7.66 9.64 -14.10
N ARG A 118 8.82 8.99 -14.04
CA ARG A 118 9.98 9.51 -13.30
C ARG A 118 10.46 10.85 -13.88
N GLU A 119 10.56 10.95 -15.20
CA GLU A 119 10.93 12.20 -15.87
C GLU A 119 9.94 13.34 -15.58
N TYR A 120 8.65 13.05 -15.70
CA TYR A 120 7.58 14.02 -15.42
C TYR A 120 7.53 14.43 -13.94
N ARG A 121 7.94 13.55 -13.03
CA ARG A 121 7.95 13.84 -11.59
C ARG A 121 8.91 14.97 -11.21
N GLY A 122 9.97 15.18 -11.98
CA GLY A 122 10.99 16.19 -11.71
C GLY A 122 11.93 15.81 -10.56
N THR A 123 12.53 16.81 -9.95
CA THR A 123 13.52 16.66 -8.87
C THR A 123 13.12 17.41 -7.61
N LEU A 124 13.92 17.31 -6.55
CA LEU A 124 13.71 18.11 -5.33
C LEU A 124 13.81 19.63 -5.59
N LYS A 125 14.57 20.02 -6.61
CA LYS A 125 14.82 21.43 -6.97
C LYS A 125 13.91 21.94 -8.06
N GLU A 126 13.39 21.03 -8.89
CA GLU A 126 12.55 21.36 -10.04
C GLU A 126 11.17 20.73 -9.88
N PRO A 127 10.09 21.50 -10.15
CA PRO A 127 8.75 20.94 -10.10
C PRO A 127 8.56 19.89 -11.18
N GLY A 128 7.60 18.98 -10.97
CA GLY A 128 7.20 18.03 -11.99
C GLY A 128 6.31 18.66 -13.05
N LYS A 129 6.08 17.90 -14.12
CA LYS A 129 5.15 18.24 -15.20
C LYS A 129 3.88 17.39 -15.06
N GLU A 130 2.74 17.97 -15.37
CA GLU A 130 1.48 17.25 -15.43
C GLU A 130 1.48 16.24 -16.59
N SER A 131 0.95 15.03 -16.32
CA SER A 131 0.74 14.03 -17.36
C SER A 131 -0.27 14.56 -18.41
N PRO A 132 -0.09 14.26 -19.71
CA PRO A 132 -1.09 14.58 -20.72
C PRO A 132 -2.44 13.88 -20.49
N TYR A 133 -2.47 12.84 -19.66
CA TYR A 133 -3.67 12.07 -19.32
C TYR A 133 -4.36 12.52 -18.03
N ARG A 134 -3.80 13.52 -17.35
CA ARG A 134 -4.26 13.98 -16.04
C ARG A 134 -5.69 14.51 -16.03
N ASN A 135 -6.15 15.05 -17.15
CA ASN A 135 -7.45 15.68 -17.29
C ASN A 135 -8.48 14.83 -18.07
N ARG A 136 -8.26 13.52 -18.15
CA ARG A 136 -9.29 12.60 -18.66
C ARG A 136 -10.58 12.74 -17.88
N SER A 137 -11.72 12.56 -18.55
CA SER A 137 -13.04 12.59 -17.91
C SER A 137 -13.19 11.45 -16.90
N VAL A 138 -14.08 11.62 -15.93
CA VAL A 138 -14.40 10.58 -14.94
C VAL A 138 -14.90 9.31 -15.63
N GLU A 139 -15.76 9.46 -16.64
CA GLU A 139 -16.33 8.33 -17.41
C GLU A 139 -15.23 7.55 -18.14
N GLU A 140 -14.31 8.23 -18.81
CA GLU A 140 -13.18 7.58 -19.49
C GLU A 140 -12.26 6.87 -18.50
N ASN A 141 -11.95 7.50 -17.38
CA ASN A 141 -11.14 6.89 -16.33
C ASN A 141 -11.79 5.64 -15.74
N LEU A 142 -13.10 5.65 -15.51
CA LEU A 142 -13.83 4.48 -15.01
C LEU A 142 -13.82 3.34 -16.00
N GLU A 143 -14.02 3.62 -17.28
CA GLU A 143 -13.98 2.60 -18.34
C GLU A 143 -12.58 1.98 -18.45
N LEU A 144 -11.54 2.80 -18.50
CA LEU A 144 -10.16 2.33 -18.58
C LEU A 144 -9.73 1.54 -17.34
N PHE A 145 -10.18 1.96 -16.16
CA PHE A 145 -9.85 1.26 -14.92
C PHE A 145 -10.53 -0.11 -14.83
N GLU A 146 -11.76 -0.23 -15.30
CA GLU A 146 -12.45 -1.52 -15.41
C GLU A 146 -11.72 -2.45 -16.39
N LYS A 147 -11.28 -1.94 -17.53
CA LYS A 147 -10.46 -2.70 -18.49
C LYS A 147 -9.11 -3.13 -17.89
N MET A 148 -8.49 -2.28 -17.08
CA MET A 148 -7.29 -2.64 -16.33
C MET A 148 -7.55 -3.82 -15.40
N LYS A 149 -8.63 -3.78 -14.62
CA LYS A 149 -9.03 -4.89 -13.74
C LYS A 149 -9.25 -6.20 -14.50
N ASN A 150 -9.83 -6.13 -15.68
CA ASN A 150 -10.12 -7.29 -16.54
C ASN A 150 -8.88 -7.83 -17.28
N GLY A 151 -7.72 -7.20 -17.10
CA GLY A 151 -6.46 -7.65 -17.71
C GLY A 151 -6.35 -7.38 -19.21
N GLU A 152 -7.08 -6.41 -19.74
CA GLU A 152 -7.09 -6.08 -21.17
C GLU A 152 -5.84 -5.33 -21.66
N PHE A 153 -5.00 -4.83 -20.74
CA PHE A 153 -3.76 -4.14 -21.05
C PHE A 153 -2.53 -4.94 -20.63
N ALA A 154 -1.41 -4.73 -21.31
CA ALA A 154 -0.13 -5.30 -20.93
C ALA A 154 0.37 -4.73 -19.60
N ASP A 155 1.29 -5.45 -18.94
CA ASP A 155 1.92 -5.01 -17.70
C ASP A 155 2.59 -3.64 -17.87
N GLY A 156 2.24 -2.70 -17.00
CA GLY A 156 2.79 -1.35 -17.03
C GLY A 156 2.29 -0.45 -18.15
N GLU A 157 1.39 -0.93 -19.01
CA GLU A 157 0.80 -0.12 -20.10
C GLU A 157 -0.03 1.04 -19.55
N LYS A 158 -0.80 0.78 -18.49
CA LYS A 158 -1.61 1.77 -17.81
C LYS A 158 -1.48 1.63 -16.30
N VAL A 159 -1.49 2.78 -15.61
CA VAL A 159 -1.48 2.85 -14.14
C VAL A 159 -2.55 3.83 -13.68
N LEU A 160 -3.04 3.64 -12.46
CA LEU A 160 -3.89 4.61 -11.79
C LEU A 160 -3.02 5.52 -10.93
N ARG A 161 -3.16 6.82 -11.10
CA ARG A 161 -2.43 7.83 -10.33
C ARG A 161 -3.38 8.70 -9.51
N ALA A 162 -2.95 9.08 -8.31
CA ALA A 162 -3.64 10.11 -7.55
C ALA A 162 -3.44 11.48 -8.21
N LYS A 163 -4.48 12.29 -8.24
CA LYS A 163 -4.43 13.68 -8.72
C LYS A 163 -4.21 14.60 -7.53
N ILE A 164 -2.96 14.90 -7.24
CA ILE A 164 -2.57 15.73 -6.08
C ILE A 164 -1.94 17.05 -6.56
N ASP A 165 -0.62 17.08 -6.68
CA ASP A 165 0.11 18.29 -7.06
C ASP A 165 1.49 17.91 -7.62
N MET A 166 1.74 18.20 -8.88
CA MET A 166 3.05 17.91 -9.51
C MET A 166 4.15 18.89 -9.08
N ALA A 167 3.81 19.99 -8.39
CA ALA A 167 4.76 20.93 -7.83
C ALA A 167 4.99 20.74 -6.31
N ALA A 168 4.39 19.71 -5.70
CA ALA A 168 4.56 19.45 -4.28
C ALA A 168 6.04 19.34 -3.89
N GLY A 169 6.40 19.93 -2.75
CA GLY A 169 7.76 19.84 -2.21
C GLY A 169 8.16 18.39 -1.87
N ASN A 170 7.22 17.59 -1.41
CA ASN A 170 7.39 16.15 -1.28
C ASN A 170 7.14 15.47 -2.63
N ILE A 171 8.21 14.93 -3.22
CA ILE A 171 8.16 14.21 -4.50
C ILE A 171 7.12 13.08 -4.50
N ASN A 172 6.97 12.40 -3.37
CA ASN A 172 6.01 11.30 -3.24
C ASN A 172 4.54 11.75 -3.32
N MET A 173 4.27 13.05 -3.26
CA MET A 173 2.94 13.64 -3.41
C MET A 173 2.70 14.18 -4.82
N ARG A 174 3.64 14.00 -5.74
CA ARG A 174 3.52 14.42 -7.15
C ARG A 174 2.82 13.33 -7.96
N ASP A 175 1.52 13.29 -7.88
CA ASP A 175 0.63 12.32 -8.54
C ASP A 175 1.16 10.88 -8.44
N PRO A 176 1.23 10.31 -7.23
CA PRO A 176 1.78 8.96 -7.04
C PRO A 176 0.92 7.88 -7.69
N ILE A 177 1.56 6.77 -8.04
CA ILE A 177 0.88 5.59 -8.54
C ILE A 177 0.13 4.93 -7.39
N LEU A 178 -1.18 4.73 -7.57
CA LEU A 178 -2.05 4.04 -6.62
C LEU A 178 -2.25 2.56 -6.98
N TYR A 179 -2.22 2.24 -8.27
CA TYR A 179 -2.64 0.94 -8.77
C TYR A 179 -1.95 0.62 -10.10
N ARG A 180 -1.36 -0.57 -10.18
CA ARG A 180 -0.76 -1.06 -11.43
C ARG A 180 -1.16 -2.51 -11.69
N VAL A 181 -1.23 -2.89 -12.96
CA VAL A 181 -1.59 -4.24 -13.39
C VAL A 181 -0.35 -5.10 -13.55
N ALA A 182 -0.37 -6.30 -12.98
CA ALA A 182 0.58 -7.36 -13.27
C ALA A 182 -0.18 -8.64 -13.62
N HIS A 183 0.14 -9.26 -14.75
CA HIS A 183 -0.46 -10.52 -15.19
C HIS A 183 0.22 -11.70 -14.49
N MET A 184 0.01 -11.81 -13.19
CA MET A 184 0.60 -12.85 -12.34
C MET A 184 -0.45 -13.40 -11.38
N THR A 185 -0.36 -14.70 -11.09
CA THR A 185 -1.18 -15.33 -10.06
C THR A 185 -0.60 -15.00 -8.68
N HIS A 186 -1.39 -14.39 -7.84
CA HIS A 186 -1.02 -14.13 -6.45
C HIS A 186 -1.18 -15.39 -5.60
N HIS A 187 -0.29 -15.63 -4.61
CA HIS A 187 -0.33 -16.82 -3.75
C HIS A 187 -1.60 -16.97 -2.90
N ASN A 188 -2.29 -15.87 -2.57
CA ASN A 188 -3.55 -15.86 -1.83
C ASN A 188 -4.79 -15.60 -2.71
N THR A 189 -4.61 -15.31 -4.00
CA THR A 189 -5.71 -15.01 -4.91
C THR A 189 -5.46 -15.72 -6.23
N CYS A 190 -6.50 -16.31 -6.80
CA CYS A 190 -6.43 -16.92 -8.14
C CYS A 190 -6.65 -15.90 -9.26
N LEU A 191 -6.67 -14.61 -8.96
CA LEU A 191 -6.98 -13.54 -9.88
C LEU A 191 -5.73 -12.80 -10.34
N LEU A 192 -5.80 -12.21 -11.52
CA LEU A 192 -4.87 -11.21 -12.00
C LEU A 192 -4.77 -10.06 -10.99
N TYR A 193 -3.56 -9.65 -10.72
CA TYR A 193 -3.24 -8.85 -9.57
C TYR A 193 -2.84 -7.42 -9.91
N THR A 194 -3.23 -6.49 -9.07
CA THR A 194 -2.88 -5.08 -9.16
C THR A 194 -2.43 -4.57 -7.79
N SER A 195 -1.29 -3.91 -7.73
CA SER A 195 -0.72 -3.44 -6.47
C SER A 195 -0.72 -1.93 -6.35
N PRO A 196 -1.17 -1.36 -5.24
CA PRO A 196 -0.67 -0.08 -4.82
C PRO A 196 0.79 -0.28 -4.38
N SER A 197 1.75 0.28 -5.10
CA SER A 197 3.15 0.29 -4.66
C SER A 197 3.45 1.63 -4.00
N PRO A 198 3.73 1.67 -2.70
CA PRO A 198 4.13 2.91 -2.05
C PRO A 198 5.61 3.26 -2.22
N ARG A 199 6.36 2.53 -3.04
CA ARG A 199 7.84 2.61 -3.06
C ARG A 199 8.49 2.80 -4.42
N ASP A 200 7.82 3.35 -5.40
CA ASP A 200 8.50 3.74 -6.66
C ASP A 200 8.66 5.25 -6.75
#